data_868af4cc8a30c1a67a44b53aa88fb4b4
#
_entry.id   868af4cc8a30c1a67a44b53aa88fb4b4
#
_cell.length_a   1.000
_cell.length_b   1.000
_cell.length_c   1.000
_cell.angle_alpha   90.00
_cell.angle_beta   90.00
_cell.angle_gamma   90.00
#
_symmetry.space_group_name_H-M   'P 1'
#
loop_
_entity.id
_entity.type
_entity.pdbx_description
1 polymer ?
#
loop_
_entity_poly.entity_id
_entity_poly.type
_entity_poly.pdbx_seq_one_letter_code
_entity_poly.pdbx_strand_id
1 'polypeptide(L)'
;DTRLALKALAAWYRGQFRLPVVQVTGSVGKTTTKEMIAAVLTQKYETLRTEGNLNNDIGAPLTLLRLMPEHEAAVIETGMNHFGEIRYLGEMVRPDIAVITNVGDAHIENLGNTRQGILQAKCEIFENLTPEGVAVLNGDDELLNTVTLPQSILRCGEGEHCEVRVTDIDDRGLEGVA
;
A
#
# COMPACT_ATOMS: atom_id res chain seq x y z
N ASP A 1 -6.03 15.14 21.98
CA ASP A 1 -6.50 14.92 20.60
C ASP A 1 -6.94 13.47 20.43
N THR A 2 -8.21 13.26 20.10
CA THR A 2 -8.83 11.92 19.96
C THR A 2 -8.27 11.13 18.78
N ARG A 3 -7.82 11.77 17.70
CA ARG A 3 -7.19 11.10 16.55
C ARG A 3 -5.82 10.56 16.91
N LEU A 4 -5.02 11.32 17.66
CA LEU A 4 -3.73 10.85 18.18
C LEU A 4 -3.92 9.69 19.16
N ALA A 5 -4.94 9.74 20.01
CA ALA A 5 -5.27 8.64 20.92
C ALA A 5 -5.69 7.37 20.15
N LEU A 6 -6.52 7.52 19.11
CA LEU A 6 -6.93 6.40 18.26
C LEU A 6 -5.74 5.78 17.53
N LYS A 7 -4.85 6.61 16.95
CA LYS A 7 -3.61 6.15 16.34
C LYS A 7 -2.74 5.38 17.32
N ALA A 8 -2.50 5.95 18.52
CA ALA A 8 -1.67 5.32 19.54
C ALA A 8 -2.23 3.95 19.97
N LEU A 9 -3.57 3.88 20.17
CA LEU A 9 -4.25 2.64 20.49
C LEU A 9 -4.09 1.60 19.37
N ALA A 10 -4.32 1.99 18.13
CA ALA A 10 -4.19 1.08 16.97
C ALA A 10 -2.75 0.60 16.79
N ALA A 11 -1.75 1.48 16.93
CA ALA A 11 -0.33 1.13 16.84
C ALA A 11 0.08 0.16 17.95
N TRP A 12 -0.37 0.41 19.19
CA TRP A 12 -0.14 -0.51 20.30
C TRP A 12 -0.80 -1.87 20.03
N TYR A 13 -2.07 -1.87 19.66
CA TYR A 13 -2.81 -3.10 19.39
C TYR A 13 -2.21 -3.90 18.24
N ARG A 14 -1.88 -3.25 17.10
CA ARG A 14 -1.16 -3.87 15.98
C ARG A 14 0.15 -4.54 16.44
N GLY A 15 0.85 -3.92 17.38
CA GLY A 15 2.10 -4.45 17.94
C GLY A 15 1.96 -5.76 18.73
N GLN A 16 0.73 -6.19 19.09
CA GLN A 16 0.48 -7.46 19.76
C GLN A 16 0.47 -8.66 18.77
N PHE A 17 0.44 -8.39 17.47
CA PHE A 17 0.33 -9.41 16.43
C PHE A 17 1.63 -9.53 15.63
N ARG A 18 2.07 -10.77 15.41
CA ARG A 18 3.22 -11.10 14.56
C ARG A 18 2.71 -11.77 13.29
N LEU A 19 2.34 -10.97 12.32
CA LEU A 19 1.85 -11.43 11.02
C LEU A 19 2.36 -10.49 9.92
N PRO A 20 2.58 -10.98 8.69
CA PRO A 20 2.97 -10.15 7.56
C PRO A 20 1.86 -9.15 7.21
N VAL A 21 2.28 -7.90 6.98
CA VAL A 21 1.37 -6.81 6.60
C VAL A 21 1.79 -6.23 5.27
N VAL A 22 0.85 -6.20 4.34
CA VAL A 22 0.97 -5.50 3.07
C VAL A 22 0.28 -4.13 3.22
N GLN A 23 1.01 -3.05 2.97
CA GLN A 23 0.44 -1.71 2.86
C GLN A 23 0.36 -1.31 1.40
N VAL A 24 -0.79 -0.81 0.96
CA VAL A 24 -1.03 -0.43 -0.44
C VAL A 24 -1.39 1.05 -0.52
N THR A 25 -0.71 1.79 -1.40
CA THR A 25 -1.06 3.16 -1.79
C THR A 25 -0.95 3.34 -3.30
N GLY A 26 -1.31 4.52 -3.79
CA GLY A 26 -1.24 4.88 -5.21
C GLY A 26 -2.23 5.99 -5.55
N SER A 27 -2.16 6.55 -6.73
CA SER A 27 -3.13 7.55 -7.20
C SER A 27 -4.45 6.88 -7.57
N VAL A 28 -4.40 5.81 -8.36
CA VAL A 28 -5.54 4.97 -8.74
C VAL A 28 -5.23 3.49 -8.53
N GLY A 29 -6.26 2.65 -8.50
CA GLY A 29 -6.10 1.19 -8.41
C GLY A 29 -5.80 0.63 -7.02
N LYS A 30 -5.66 1.45 -5.97
CA LYS A 30 -5.40 1.00 -4.59
C LYS A 30 -6.37 -0.09 -4.13
N THR A 31 -7.66 0.20 -4.21
CA THR A 31 -8.70 -0.71 -3.73
C THR A 31 -8.73 -2.01 -4.53
N THR A 32 -8.62 -1.92 -5.87
CA THR A 32 -8.55 -3.11 -6.72
C THR A 32 -7.34 -3.98 -6.38
N THR A 33 -6.15 -3.37 -6.28
CA THR A 33 -4.91 -4.08 -5.93
C THR A 33 -5.00 -4.71 -4.54
N LYS A 34 -5.51 -3.98 -3.55
CA LYS A 34 -5.76 -4.49 -2.19
C LYS A 34 -6.69 -5.72 -2.23
N GLU A 35 -7.81 -5.64 -2.96
CA GLU A 35 -8.75 -6.77 -3.05
C GLU A 35 -8.14 -7.99 -3.76
N MET A 36 -7.37 -7.77 -4.82
CA MET A 36 -6.67 -8.85 -5.52
C MET A 36 -5.62 -9.53 -4.62
N ILE A 37 -4.79 -8.75 -3.92
CA ILE A 37 -3.81 -9.29 -2.96
C ILE A 37 -4.53 -10.08 -1.86
N ALA A 38 -5.58 -9.52 -1.28
CA ALA A 38 -6.35 -10.20 -0.24
C ALA A 38 -7.02 -11.48 -0.75
N ALA A 39 -7.58 -11.47 -1.97
CA ALA A 39 -8.18 -12.65 -2.58
C ALA A 39 -7.19 -13.80 -2.77
N VAL A 40 -5.94 -13.49 -3.15
CA VAL A 40 -4.87 -14.49 -3.27
C VAL A 40 -4.45 -15.01 -1.89
N LEU A 41 -4.22 -14.11 -0.93
CA LEU A 41 -3.78 -14.49 0.41
C LEU A 41 -4.82 -15.34 1.14
N THR A 42 -6.11 -15.05 0.99
CA THR A 42 -7.21 -15.80 1.62
C THR A 42 -7.36 -17.23 1.11
N GLN A 43 -6.68 -17.61 0.03
CA GLN A 43 -6.62 -19.02 -0.38
C GLN A 43 -5.86 -19.90 0.62
N LYS A 44 -5.03 -19.28 1.48
CA LYS A 44 -4.16 -20.00 2.41
C LYS A 44 -4.16 -19.43 3.82
N TYR A 45 -4.37 -18.13 3.98
CA TYR A 45 -4.21 -17.41 5.25
C TYR A 45 -5.50 -16.73 5.65
N GLU A 46 -5.84 -16.78 6.94
CA GLU A 46 -6.89 -15.91 7.47
C GLU A 46 -6.40 -14.45 7.40
N THR A 47 -7.02 -13.68 6.51
CA THR A 47 -6.48 -12.38 6.08
C THR A 47 -7.40 -11.22 6.45
N LEU A 48 -6.90 -10.29 7.29
CA LEU A 48 -7.55 -9.00 7.50
C LEU A 48 -7.31 -8.11 6.27
N ARG A 49 -8.33 -7.37 5.84
CA ARG A 49 -8.16 -6.31 4.83
C ARG A 49 -8.95 -5.07 5.16
N THR A 50 -8.51 -3.93 4.63
CA THR A 50 -9.28 -2.68 4.68
C THR A 50 -10.61 -2.87 3.94
N GLU A 51 -11.72 -2.58 4.60
CA GLU A 51 -13.05 -2.58 4.01
C GLU A 51 -13.36 -1.25 3.35
N GLY A 52 -13.96 -1.31 2.15
CA GLY A 52 -14.34 -0.11 1.40
C GLY A 52 -13.16 0.85 1.25
N ASN A 53 -13.39 2.11 1.64
CA ASN A 53 -12.41 3.20 1.59
C ASN A 53 -11.91 3.65 2.98
N LEU A 54 -11.87 2.75 3.97
CA LEU A 54 -11.37 3.04 5.33
C LEU A 54 -9.84 3.18 5.34
N ASN A 55 -9.31 4.09 4.51
CA ASN A 55 -7.88 4.23 4.19
C ASN A 55 -7.24 5.52 4.71
N ASN A 56 -7.92 6.26 5.60
CA ASN A 56 -7.48 7.53 6.17
C ASN A 56 -7.13 7.40 7.67
N ASP A 57 -6.88 8.54 8.33
CA ASP A 57 -6.48 8.67 9.74
C ASP A 57 -7.52 8.18 10.77
N ILE A 58 -8.73 7.85 10.34
CA ILE A 58 -9.77 7.19 11.14
C ILE A 58 -9.97 5.74 10.69
N GLY A 59 -10.08 5.50 9.40
CA GLY A 59 -10.40 4.19 8.85
C GLY A 59 -9.28 3.16 9.02
N ALA A 60 -8.03 3.55 8.81
CA ALA A 60 -6.90 2.64 8.97
C ALA A 60 -6.72 2.15 10.42
N PRO A 61 -6.78 3.04 11.45
CA PRO A 61 -6.79 2.58 12.84
C PRO A 61 -7.94 1.63 13.15
N LEU A 62 -9.18 1.95 12.70
CA LEU A 62 -10.33 1.08 12.92
C LEU A 62 -10.16 -0.29 12.24
N THR A 63 -9.53 -0.34 11.08
CA THR A 63 -9.18 -1.60 10.41
C THR A 63 -8.19 -2.41 11.26
N LEU A 64 -7.11 -1.78 11.77
CA LEU A 64 -6.11 -2.45 12.58
C LEU A 64 -6.68 -2.99 13.91
N LEU A 65 -7.63 -2.27 14.53
CA LEU A 65 -8.32 -2.71 15.75
C LEU A 65 -9.24 -3.92 15.55
N ARG A 66 -9.45 -4.35 14.30
CA ARG A 66 -10.17 -5.59 13.95
C ARG A 66 -9.25 -6.82 13.84
N LEU A 67 -7.95 -6.65 14.07
CA LEU A 67 -7.06 -7.82 14.14
C LEU A 67 -7.52 -8.76 15.23
N MET A 68 -7.49 -10.04 14.95
CA MET A 68 -7.89 -11.14 15.84
C MET A 68 -6.77 -12.18 15.85
N PRO A 69 -6.67 -13.02 16.87
CA PRO A 69 -5.63 -14.04 16.98
C PRO A 69 -5.56 -15.02 15.80
N GLU A 70 -6.68 -15.18 15.09
CA GLU A 70 -6.81 -16.08 13.95
C GLU A 70 -6.20 -15.51 12.67
N HIS A 71 -6.00 -14.19 12.60
CA HIS A 71 -5.42 -13.58 11.40
C HIS A 71 -3.94 -13.93 11.26
N GLU A 72 -3.60 -14.36 10.05
CA GLU A 72 -2.25 -14.77 9.65
C GLU A 72 -1.59 -13.77 8.67
N ALA A 73 -2.37 -12.88 8.07
CA ALA A 73 -1.91 -11.80 7.20
C ALA A 73 -2.83 -10.58 7.28
N ALA A 74 -2.33 -9.40 6.85
CA ALA A 74 -3.16 -8.22 6.71
C ALA A 74 -2.81 -7.42 5.44
N VAL A 75 -3.84 -6.84 4.79
CA VAL A 75 -3.70 -5.96 3.63
C VAL A 75 -4.37 -4.63 3.96
N ILE A 76 -3.56 -3.59 4.14
CA ILE A 76 -4.00 -2.28 4.60
C ILE A 76 -3.86 -1.26 3.47
N GLU A 77 -4.99 -0.73 3.02
CA GLU A 77 -5.02 0.38 2.07
C GLU A 77 -4.80 1.71 2.81
N THR A 78 -3.94 2.56 2.26
CA THR A 78 -3.69 3.91 2.78
C THR A 78 -3.80 4.95 1.66
N GLY A 79 -4.63 5.97 1.91
CA GLY A 79 -4.81 7.13 1.05
C GLY A 79 -4.16 8.37 1.64
N MET A 80 -3.98 9.40 0.81
CA MET A 80 -3.46 10.69 1.25
C MET A 80 -3.98 11.83 0.37
N ASN A 81 -4.06 13.02 0.98
CA ASN A 81 -4.31 14.29 0.31
C ASN A 81 -3.14 15.27 0.52
N HIS A 82 -2.31 15.08 1.54
CA HIS A 82 -1.21 15.97 1.92
C HIS A 82 0.05 15.17 2.27
N PHE A 83 1.19 15.86 2.26
CA PHE A 83 2.45 15.31 2.79
C PHE A 83 2.31 14.91 4.26
N GLY A 84 3.01 13.86 4.65
CA GLY A 84 3.03 13.33 6.01
C GLY A 84 1.90 12.36 6.34
N GLU A 85 0.83 12.29 5.55
CA GLU A 85 -0.31 11.43 5.85
C GLU A 85 0.02 9.93 5.68
N ILE A 86 0.76 9.55 4.64
CA ILE A 86 1.20 8.15 4.46
C ILE A 86 2.19 7.74 5.54
N ARG A 87 3.13 8.62 5.90
CA ARG A 87 4.03 8.39 7.05
C ARG A 87 3.24 8.18 8.33
N TYR A 88 2.29 9.07 8.63
CA TYR A 88 1.43 8.99 9.81
C TYR A 88 0.68 7.65 9.91
N LEU A 89 0.18 7.14 8.77
CA LEU A 89 -0.49 5.85 8.70
C LEU A 89 0.51 4.68 8.82
N GLY A 90 1.66 4.80 8.18
CA GLY A 90 2.73 3.79 8.19
C GLY A 90 3.26 3.50 9.59
N GLU A 91 3.35 4.52 10.47
CA GLU A 91 3.81 4.34 11.86
C GLU A 91 2.96 3.35 12.66
N MET A 92 1.67 3.23 12.35
CA MET A 92 0.82 2.23 13.00
C MET A 92 0.71 0.93 12.21
N VAL A 93 0.81 0.96 10.87
CA VAL A 93 0.72 -0.22 10.00
C VAL A 93 1.99 -1.07 10.11
N ARG A 94 3.18 -0.46 10.03
CA ARG A 94 4.50 -1.12 10.05
C ARG A 94 4.54 -2.27 9.05
N PRO A 95 4.53 -1.97 7.75
CA PRO A 95 4.43 -2.99 6.72
C PRO A 95 5.72 -3.80 6.56
N ASP A 96 5.55 -5.07 6.19
CA ASP A 96 6.62 -5.94 5.68
C ASP A 96 6.70 -5.84 4.15
N ILE A 97 5.59 -5.48 3.51
CA ILE A 97 5.51 -5.27 2.07
C ILE A 97 4.79 -3.94 1.81
N ALA A 98 5.42 -3.05 1.04
CA ALA A 98 4.86 -1.76 0.66
C ALA A 98 4.61 -1.72 -0.85
N VAL A 99 3.37 -1.45 -1.25
CA VAL A 99 2.95 -1.46 -2.66
C VAL A 99 2.55 -0.06 -3.09
N ILE A 100 3.13 0.44 -4.19
CA ILE A 100 2.68 1.67 -4.86
C ILE A 100 2.20 1.32 -6.26
N THR A 101 0.90 1.52 -6.52
CA THR A 101 0.28 1.13 -7.80
C THR A 101 0.66 2.06 -8.94
N ASN A 102 0.68 3.36 -8.71
CA ASN A 102 1.08 4.39 -9.70
C ASN A 102 1.20 5.78 -9.09
N VAL A 103 1.77 6.72 -9.87
CA VAL A 103 1.86 8.15 -9.59
C VAL A 103 1.11 8.91 -10.68
N GLY A 104 -0.18 9.20 -10.44
CA GLY A 104 -1.02 10.06 -11.30
C GLY A 104 -1.09 11.49 -10.78
N ASP A 105 -2.15 12.22 -11.16
CA ASP A 105 -2.32 13.65 -10.87
C ASP A 105 -3.28 13.94 -9.70
N ALA A 106 -3.79 12.89 -9.02
CA ALA A 106 -4.73 13.06 -7.92
C ALA A 106 -4.11 13.85 -6.75
N HIS A 107 -4.82 14.91 -6.30
CA HIS A 107 -4.42 15.80 -5.19
C HIS A 107 -3.14 16.62 -5.45
N ILE A 108 -2.78 16.83 -6.71
CA ILE A 108 -1.56 17.53 -7.14
C ILE A 108 -1.45 18.92 -6.52
N GLU A 109 -2.58 19.61 -6.35
CA GLU A 109 -2.68 20.97 -5.76
C GLU A 109 -2.15 21.02 -4.31
N ASN A 110 -2.27 19.95 -3.56
CA ASN A 110 -1.81 19.86 -2.17
C ASN A 110 -0.36 19.34 -2.04
N LEU A 111 0.24 18.95 -3.17
CA LEU A 111 1.52 18.23 -3.22
C LEU A 111 2.55 18.97 -4.10
N GLY A 112 2.55 20.30 -3.99
CA GLY A 112 3.50 21.16 -4.72
C GLY A 112 3.19 21.33 -6.20
N ASN A 113 1.98 21.02 -6.64
CA ASN A 113 1.51 21.10 -8.04
C ASN A 113 2.41 20.32 -9.03
N THR A 114 3.02 19.22 -8.57
CA THR A 114 3.90 18.39 -9.41
C THR A 114 3.68 16.88 -9.13
N ARG A 115 3.84 16.05 -10.15
CA ARG A 115 3.85 14.60 -9.99
C ARG A 115 5.01 14.13 -9.11
N GLN A 116 6.11 14.88 -9.09
CA GLN A 116 7.24 14.61 -8.21
C GLN A 116 6.84 14.78 -6.72
N GLY A 117 6.02 15.79 -6.41
CA GLY A 117 5.46 15.95 -5.06
C GLY A 117 4.54 14.78 -4.66
N ILE A 118 3.75 14.28 -5.61
CA ILE A 118 2.91 13.08 -5.39
C ILE A 118 3.79 11.84 -5.15
N LEU A 119 4.85 11.65 -5.94
CA LEU A 119 5.83 10.59 -5.71
C LEU A 119 6.43 10.68 -4.31
N GLN A 120 6.90 11.88 -3.93
CA GLN A 120 7.49 12.11 -2.60
C GLN A 120 6.53 11.72 -1.47
N ALA A 121 5.26 12.16 -1.55
CA ALA A 121 4.26 11.84 -0.54
C ALA A 121 3.94 10.33 -0.48
N LYS A 122 3.91 9.64 -1.63
CA LYS A 122 3.69 8.19 -1.65
C LYS A 122 4.90 7.41 -1.13
N CYS A 123 6.11 7.87 -1.40
CA CYS A 123 7.34 7.25 -0.92
C CYS A 123 7.49 7.29 0.62
N GLU A 124 6.69 8.12 1.32
CA GLU A 124 6.59 8.07 2.78
C GLU A 124 6.18 6.68 3.31
N ILE A 125 5.57 5.82 2.48
CA ILE A 125 5.23 4.44 2.84
C ILE A 125 6.47 3.62 3.23
N PHE A 126 7.63 3.94 2.64
CA PHE A 126 8.88 3.22 2.88
C PHE A 126 9.56 3.59 4.19
N GLU A 127 9.22 4.74 4.79
CA GLU A 127 9.82 5.18 6.06
C GLU A 127 9.52 4.23 7.23
N ASN A 128 8.43 3.48 7.11
CA ASN A 128 8.00 2.51 8.12
C ASN A 128 8.05 1.05 7.63
N LEU A 129 8.60 0.83 6.43
CA LEU A 129 8.87 -0.51 5.91
C LEU A 129 9.95 -1.18 6.77
N THR A 130 9.72 -2.43 7.14
CA THR A 130 10.71 -3.18 7.94
C THR A 130 12.06 -3.27 7.20
N PRO A 131 13.20 -3.41 7.92
CA PRO A 131 14.52 -3.47 7.28
C PRO A 131 14.65 -4.59 6.25
N GLU A 132 14.00 -5.73 6.46
CA GLU A 132 13.95 -6.89 5.57
C GLU A 132 12.74 -6.84 4.62
N GLY A 133 11.98 -5.74 4.65
CA GLY A 133 10.77 -5.56 3.87
C GLY A 133 11.01 -5.42 2.38
N VAL A 134 9.94 -5.55 1.61
CA VAL A 134 9.96 -5.48 0.15
C VAL A 134 9.06 -4.35 -0.35
N ALA A 135 9.60 -3.49 -1.19
CA ALA A 135 8.82 -2.53 -1.95
C ALA A 135 8.36 -3.16 -3.28
N VAL A 136 7.07 -3.17 -3.54
CA VAL A 136 6.50 -3.61 -4.81
C VAL A 136 6.03 -2.40 -5.59
N LEU A 137 6.60 -2.18 -6.77
CA LEU A 137 6.38 -0.99 -7.60
C LEU A 137 5.86 -1.36 -8.98
N ASN A 138 4.99 -0.52 -9.53
CA ASN A 138 4.66 -0.59 -10.95
C ASN A 138 5.88 -0.16 -11.79
N GLY A 139 6.48 -1.11 -12.49
CA GLY A 139 7.66 -0.90 -13.33
C GLY A 139 7.36 -0.14 -14.63
N ASP A 140 6.09 -0.02 -15.01
CA ASP A 140 5.69 0.76 -16.18
C ASP A 140 5.43 2.25 -15.85
N ASP A 141 5.55 2.65 -14.57
CA ASP A 141 5.48 4.03 -14.14
C ASP A 141 6.89 4.64 -14.09
N GLU A 142 7.15 5.63 -14.97
CA GLU A 142 8.46 6.28 -15.10
C GLU A 142 8.97 6.88 -13.79
N LEU A 143 8.08 7.46 -12.97
CA LEU A 143 8.47 8.07 -11.70
C LEU A 143 8.81 7.00 -10.65
N LEU A 144 8.05 5.91 -10.59
CA LEU A 144 8.36 4.82 -9.67
C LEU A 144 9.67 4.13 -10.03
N ASN A 145 10.08 4.14 -11.30
CA ASN A 145 11.39 3.61 -11.71
C ASN A 145 12.59 4.41 -11.20
N THR A 146 12.39 5.66 -10.78
CA THR A 146 13.45 6.48 -10.15
C THR A 146 13.67 6.16 -8.67
N VAL A 147 12.78 5.39 -8.04
CA VAL A 147 12.86 5.07 -6.62
C VAL A 147 14.04 4.13 -6.34
N THR A 148 14.82 4.51 -5.34
CA THR A 148 15.91 3.69 -4.80
C THR A 148 15.76 3.58 -3.28
N LEU A 149 15.93 2.38 -2.73
CA LEU A 149 15.76 2.07 -1.31
C LEU A 149 16.89 1.15 -0.84
N PRO A 150 17.21 1.16 0.46
CA PRO A 150 18.06 0.13 1.04
C PRO A 150 17.39 -1.26 1.07
N GLN A 151 16.05 -1.31 1.14
CA GLN A 151 15.25 -2.54 1.06
C GLN A 151 15.17 -3.07 -0.37
N SER A 152 14.76 -4.33 -0.50
CA SER A 152 14.52 -4.95 -1.80
C SER A 152 13.37 -4.26 -2.53
N ILE A 153 13.55 -4.03 -3.83
CA ILE A 153 12.49 -3.55 -4.72
C ILE A 153 12.14 -4.66 -5.69
N LEU A 154 10.85 -4.91 -5.87
CA LEU A 154 10.29 -5.80 -6.86
C LEU A 154 9.43 -4.98 -7.82
N ARG A 155 9.85 -4.84 -9.07
CA ARG A 155 9.09 -4.16 -10.12
C ARG A 155 8.23 -5.14 -10.87
N CYS A 156 6.96 -4.81 -11.00
CA CYS A 156 5.97 -5.59 -11.73
C CYS A 156 5.46 -4.76 -12.92
N GLY A 157 5.43 -5.33 -14.12
CA GLY A 157 4.97 -4.62 -15.32
C GLY A 157 5.28 -5.37 -16.60
N GLU A 158 5.10 -4.71 -17.76
CA GLU A 158 5.38 -5.25 -19.09
C GLU A 158 6.85 -5.04 -19.49
N GLY A 159 7.51 -4.03 -18.89
CA GLY A 159 8.88 -3.65 -19.21
C GLY A 159 9.89 -4.77 -18.99
N GLU A 160 10.92 -4.85 -19.85
CA GLU A 160 11.99 -5.86 -19.73
C GLU A 160 12.83 -5.74 -18.45
N HIS A 161 12.79 -4.59 -17.80
CA HIS A 161 13.49 -4.32 -16.54
C HIS A 161 12.69 -4.76 -15.30
N CYS A 162 11.47 -5.28 -15.48
CA CYS A 162 10.64 -5.77 -14.38
C CYS A 162 11.07 -7.17 -13.95
N GLU A 163 11.21 -7.38 -12.64
CA GLU A 163 11.49 -8.68 -12.05
C GLU A 163 10.30 -9.63 -12.17
N VAL A 164 9.08 -9.09 -12.13
CA VAL A 164 7.84 -9.81 -12.43
C VAL A 164 7.25 -9.22 -13.69
N ARG A 165 7.42 -9.93 -14.78
CA ARG A 165 7.00 -9.47 -16.10
C ARG A 165 5.67 -10.08 -16.51
N VAL A 166 4.76 -9.22 -16.95
CA VAL A 166 3.51 -9.61 -17.60
C VAL A 166 3.78 -9.74 -19.10
N THR A 167 3.34 -10.84 -19.71
CA THR A 167 3.43 -11.09 -21.16
C THR A 167 2.08 -11.58 -21.68
N ASP A 168 1.85 -11.40 -22.97
CA ASP A 168 0.70 -11.96 -23.67
C ASP A 168 -0.65 -11.49 -23.08
N ILE A 169 -0.77 -10.18 -22.83
CA ILE A 169 -2.02 -9.59 -22.34
C ILE A 169 -3.08 -9.65 -23.44
N ASP A 170 -4.18 -10.36 -23.14
CA ASP A 170 -5.37 -10.44 -24.00
C ASP A 170 -6.51 -9.62 -23.36
N ASP A 171 -6.69 -8.37 -23.83
CA ASP A 171 -7.78 -7.50 -23.38
C ASP A 171 -9.06 -7.81 -24.17
N ARG A 172 -10.02 -8.46 -23.52
CA ARG A 172 -11.33 -8.82 -24.05
C ARG A 172 -12.42 -7.77 -23.73
N GLY A 173 -12.03 -6.59 -23.31
CA GLY A 173 -12.95 -5.51 -22.95
C GLY A 173 -13.86 -5.91 -21.79
N LEU A 174 -15.19 -5.94 -22.02
CA LEU A 174 -16.16 -6.30 -20.96
C LEU A 174 -16.11 -7.76 -20.50
N GLU A 175 -15.44 -8.65 -21.25
CA GLU A 175 -15.26 -10.06 -20.89
C GLU A 175 -14.05 -10.26 -19.97
N GLY A 176 -13.26 -9.22 -19.72
CA GLY A 176 -12.09 -9.23 -18.82
C GLY A 176 -10.76 -9.20 -19.55
N VAL A 177 -9.69 -9.46 -18.79
CA VAL A 177 -8.31 -9.53 -19.26
C VAL A 177 -7.74 -10.90 -18.90
N ALA A 178 -7.04 -11.53 -19.81
CA ALA A 178 -6.35 -12.81 -19.62
C ALA A 178 -4.83 -12.67 -19.86
#